data_efce2baedd013eeae320fd2fba5a282d
#
_entry.id   efce2baedd013eeae320fd2fba5a282d
#
_cell.length_a   1.000
_cell.length_b   1.000
_cell.length_c   1.000
_cell.angle_alpha   90.00
_cell.angle_beta   90.00
_cell.angle_gamma   90.00
#
_symmetry.space_group_name_H-M   'P 1'
#
loop_
_entity.id
_entity.type
_entity.pdbx_description
1 polymer ?
#
loop_
_entity_poly.entity_id
_entity_poly.type
_entity_poly.pdbx_seq_one_letter_code
_entity_poly.pdbx_strand_id
1 'polypeptide(L)'
;MNEVKVWEEELILPTYEIGEAEKNPIFSEKRVYQGSSGRVYPYPVTEKIRDEKIDKAWKAVILENQYIRVTILPQLGGRILRAYDKTNDYDFVYYNHVIKPALVGLTGPWISGGIEFNWPQHHRPTTYLPVDYAVSEHEDGSKTVMVNDVDQMYGTKGIASFRSEE
;
A
#
# COMPACT_ATOMS: atom_id res chain seq x y z
N MET A 1 5.03 30.32 -10.62
CA MET A 1 4.27 29.07 -10.90
C MET A 1 4.73 28.04 -9.90
N ASN A 2 3.80 27.51 -9.15
CA ASN A 2 4.08 26.50 -8.15
C ASN A 2 4.05 25.13 -8.85
N GLU A 3 5.19 24.52 -8.96
CA GLU A 3 5.36 23.29 -9.72
C GLU A 3 4.91 22.07 -8.92
N VAL A 4 4.08 21.22 -9.53
CA VAL A 4 3.82 19.88 -9.01
C VAL A 4 5.04 19.01 -9.24
N LYS A 5 5.51 18.31 -8.20
CA LYS A 5 6.69 17.45 -8.25
C LYS A 5 6.32 16.00 -7.98
N VAL A 6 6.96 15.10 -8.70
CA VAL A 6 6.95 13.66 -8.43
C VAL A 6 8.38 13.16 -8.45
N TRP A 7 8.74 12.36 -7.46
CA TRP A 7 10.04 11.68 -7.42
C TRP A 7 9.97 10.39 -6.61
N GLU A 8 10.99 9.58 -6.75
CA GLU A 8 11.20 8.40 -5.93
C GLU A 8 12.24 8.68 -4.86
N GLU A 9 12.01 8.17 -3.66
CA GLU A 9 13.00 8.20 -2.58
C GLU A 9 12.96 6.89 -1.79
N GLU A 10 14.06 6.62 -1.10
CA GLU A 10 14.14 5.53 -0.13
C GLU A 10 13.75 6.05 1.25
N LEU A 11 12.74 5.42 1.84
CA LEU A 11 12.21 5.78 3.15
C LEU A 11 12.56 4.67 4.16
N ILE A 12 13.38 5.00 5.15
CA ILE A 12 13.73 4.07 6.22
C ILE A 12 12.64 4.11 7.29
N LEU A 13 11.96 3.00 7.49
CA LEU A 13 10.89 2.88 8.48
C LEU A 13 11.14 1.71 9.43
N PRO A 14 10.88 1.89 10.74
CA PRO A 14 10.82 0.79 11.67
C PRO A 14 9.79 -0.23 11.20
N THR A 15 10.20 -1.47 11.01
CA THR A 15 9.38 -2.49 10.38
C THR A 15 9.46 -3.81 11.14
N TYR A 16 8.30 -4.39 11.44
CA TYR A 16 8.17 -5.80 11.82
C TYR A 16 7.86 -6.59 10.57
N GLU A 17 8.78 -7.45 10.17
CA GLU A 17 8.61 -8.22 8.96
C GLU A 17 7.59 -9.35 9.11
N ILE A 18 7.00 -9.75 7.99
CA ILE A 18 6.19 -10.96 7.93
C ILE A 18 7.10 -12.19 7.83
N GLY A 19 6.59 -13.33 8.29
CA GLY A 19 7.21 -14.63 8.08
C GLY A 19 7.09 -15.09 6.63
N GLU A 20 7.61 -16.28 6.37
CA GLU A 20 7.46 -16.90 5.06
C GLU A 20 5.99 -17.20 4.76
N ALA A 21 5.59 -16.93 3.52
CA ALA A 21 4.28 -17.32 3.02
C ALA A 21 4.21 -18.84 2.83
N GLU A 22 3.06 -19.41 3.09
CA GLU A 22 2.84 -20.85 2.87
C GLU A 22 2.88 -21.15 1.38
N LYS A 23 3.75 -22.09 1.00
CA LYS A 23 3.97 -22.45 -0.41
C LYS A 23 2.98 -23.49 -0.93
N ASN A 24 2.33 -24.21 -0.03
CA ASN A 24 1.36 -25.23 -0.41
C ASN A 24 0.00 -24.60 -0.67
N PRO A 25 -0.66 -24.97 -1.77
CA PRO A 25 -2.03 -24.50 -2.02
C PRO A 25 -2.96 -24.90 -0.88
N ILE A 26 -3.76 -23.97 -0.44
CA ILE A 26 -4.72 -24.19 0.64
C ILE A 26 -6.07 -24.49 -0.02
N PHE A 27 -6.39 -25.78 -0.19
CA PHE A 27 -7.62 -26.21 -0.88
C PHE A 27 -8.83 -26.31 0.04
N SER A 28 -8.61 -26.57 1.31
CA SER A 28 -9.69 -26.74 2.29
C SER A 28 -9.51 -25.79 3.47
N GLU A 29 -9.26 -24.57 3.16
CA GLU A 29 -8.92 -23.55 4.14
C GLU A 29 -10.11 -23.20 5.01
N LYS A 30 -9.89 -23.26 6.30
CA LYS A 30 -10.88 -22.83 7.32
C LYS A 30 -10.46 -21.57 8.07
N ARG A 31 -9.32 -20.98 7.69
CA ARG A 31 -8.86 -19.74 8.28
C ARG A 31 -9.76 -18.60 7.83
N VAL A 32 -10.31 -17.90 8.77
CA VAL A 32 -11.13 -16.72 8.51
C VAL A 32 -10.54 -15.58 9.31
N TYR A 33 -9.88 -14.66 8.61
CA TYR A 33 -9.50 -13.39 9.18
C TYR A 33 -10.70 -12.45 9.18
N GLN A 34 -10.64 -11.40 9.95
CA GLN A 34 -11.73 -10.45 10.06
C GLN A 34 -12.14 -9.95 8.68
N GLY A 35 -13.39 -10.21 8.31
CA GLY A 35 -13.96 -9.83 7.02
C GLY A 35 -13.45 -10.63 5.81
N SER A 36 -12.67 -11.69 6.00
CA SER A 36 -12.15 -12.56 4.95
C SER A 36 -13.10 -13.71 4.63
N SER A 37 -13.09 -14.15 3.36
CA SER A 37 -13.78 -15.38 2.95
C SER A 37 -13.00 -16.65 3.33
N GLY A 38 -11.73 -16.53 3.69
CA GLY A 38 -10.79 -17.64 3.92
C GLY A 38 -10.36 -18.36 2.64
N ARG A 39 -10.75 -17.90 1.46
CA ARG A 39 -10.41 -18.49 0.17
C ARG A 39 -9.64 -17.49 -0.66
N VAL A 40 -8.35 -17.69 -0.75
CA VAL A 40 -7.43 -16.74 -1.42
C VAL A 40 -6.57 -17.39 -2.50
N TYR A 41 -6.78 -18.67 -2.82
CA TYR A 41 -6.03 -19.32 -3.90
C TYR A 41 -6.14 -18.52 -5.21
N PRO A 42 -5.06 -18.28 -5.96
CA PRO A 42 -3.71 -18.87 -5.81
C PRO A 42 -2.72 -18.11 -4.91
N TYR A 43 -3.17 -17.12 -4.16
CA TYR A 43 -2.26 -16.40 -3.26
C TYR A 43 -1.85 -17.26 -2.07
N PRO A 44 -0.56 -17.24 -1.68
CA PRO A 44 -0.11 -17.88 -0.46
C PRO A 44 -0.61 -17.11 0.77
N VAL A 45 -0.73 -17.79 1.90
CA VAL A 45 -1.13 -17.19 3.18
C VAL A 45 0.10 -17.06 4.09
N THR A 46 0.20 -15.93 4.76
CA THR A 46 1.22 -15.69 5.78
C THR A 46 0.56 -15.64 7.15
N GLU A 47 1.02 -16.48 8.08
CA GLU A 47 0.45 -16.61 9.42
C GLU A 47 1.36 -16.10 10.52
N LYS A 48 2.57 -15.71 10.18
CA LYS A 48 3.58 -15.29 11.15
C LYS A 48 4.00 -13.86 10.90
N ILE A 49 4.12 -13.11 11.98
CA ILE A 49 4.71 -11.77 12.01
C ILE A 49 5.88 -11.88 12.96
N ARG A 50 7.03 -11.31 12.59
CA ARG A 50 8.22 -11.30 13.44
C ARG A 50 8.03 -10.33 14.61
N ASP A 51 8.59 -10.69 15.76
CA ASP A 51 8.56 -9.85 16.97
C ASP A 51 9.71 -8.85 17.03
N GLU A 52 10.69 -9.00 16.15
CA GLU A 52 11.84 -8.12 16.08
C GLU A 52 11.57 -6.98 15.08
N LYS A 53 11.85 -5.76 15.54
CA LYS A 53 11.79 -4.56 14.74
C LYS A 53 13.15 -4.27 14.11
N ILE A 54 13.14 -4.02 12.82
CA ILE A 54 14.32 -3.60 12.04
C ILE A 54 14.05 -2.27 11.34
N ASP A 55 15.08 -1.53 11.03
CA ASP A 55 15.00 -0.39 10.14
C ASP A 55 15.09 -0.90 8.70
N LYS A 56 13.99 -0.78 7.96
CA LYS A 56 13.87 -1.28 6.59
C LYS A 56 13.69 -0.15 5.61
N ALA A 57 14.41 -0.23 4.51
CA ALA A 57 14.24 0.66 3.37
C ALA A 57 13.00 0.27 2.56
N TRP A 58 12.12 1.25 2.33
CA TRP A 58 10.95 1.15 1.49
C TRP A 58 11.04 2.14 0.35
N LYS A 59 10.73 1.71 -0.86
CA LYS A 59 10.63 2.61 -1.99
C LYS A 59 9.35 3.43 -1.87
N ALA A 60 9.48 4.73 -1.83
CA ALA A 60 8.37 5.67 -1.82
C ALA A 60 8.30 6.45 -3.13
N VAL A 61 7.09 6.69 -3.61
CA VAL A 61 6.79 7.66 -4.65
C VAL A 61 6.14 8.87 -4.00
N ILE A 62 6.76 10.02 -4.15
CA ILE A 62 6.30 11.27 -3.55
C ILE A 62 5.59 12.10 -4.61
N LEU A 63 4.40 12.57 -4.30
CA LEU A 63 3.64 13.55 -5.08
C LEU A 63 3.45 14.80 -4.24
N GLU A 64 3.96 15.92 -4.70
CA GLU A 64 3.98 17.17 -3.91
C GLU A 64 3.62 18.38 -4.75
N ASN A 65 2.84 19.27 -4.15
CA ASN A 65 2.64 20.64 -4.62
C ASN A 65 2.95 21.64 -3.50
N GLN A 66 2.59 22.91 -3.67
CA GLN A 66 2.88 23.92 -2.63
C GLN A 66 2.15 23.67 -1.31
N TYR A 67 1.04 22.94 -1.30
CA TYR A 67 0.16 22.77 -0.14
C TYR A 67 0.30 21.43 0.53
N ILE A 68 0.39 20.36 -0.25
CA ILE A 68 0.35 18.99 0.25
C ILE A 68 1.51 18.15 -0.26
N ARG A 69 1.92 17.17 0.56
CA ARG A 69 2.85 16.13 0.19
C ARG A 69 2.22 14.77 0.48
N VAL A 70 2.18 13.91 -0.53
CA VAL A 70 1.64 12.55 -0.44
C VAL A 70 2.76 11.55 -0.63
N THR A 71 2.87 10.59 0.27
CA THR A 71 3.84 9.49 0.22
C THR A 71 3.12 8.19 -0.13
N ILE A 72 3.46 7.60 -1.25
CA ILE A 72 2.85 6.38 -1.78
C ILE A 72 3.87 5.26 -1.66
N LEU A 73 3.45 4.07 -1.19
CA LEU A 73 4.30 2.89 -1.07
C LEU A 73 3.85 1.78 -2.03
N PRO A 74 4.45 1.68 -3.23
CA PRO A 74 4.13 0.60 -4.18
C PRO A 74 4.39 -0.79 -3.61
N GLN A 75 5.41 -0.95 -2.78
CA GLN A 75 5.76 -2.24 -2.16
C GLN A 75 4.76 -2.72 -1.10
N LEU A 76 3.86 -1.83 -0.63
CA LEU A 76 2.82 -2.14 0.34
C LEU A 76 1.43 -1.85 -0.23
N GLY A 77 1.10 -2.52 -1.33
CA GLY A 77 -0.21 -2.43 -1.95
C GLY A 77 -0.53 -1.10 -2.62
N GLY A 78 0.47 -0.24 -2.86
CA GLY A 78 0.26 1.08 -3.45
C GLY A 78 -0.49 2.05 -2.54
N ARG A 79 -0.51 1.81 -1.23
CA ARG A 79 -1.21 2.69 -0.28
C ARG A 79 -0.58 4.07 -0.20
N ILE A 80 -1.39 5.06 0.11
CA ILE A 80 -0.89 6.33 0.62
C ILE A 80 -0.48 6.07 2.08
N LEU A 81 0.81 6.13 2.37
CA LEU A 81 1.31 5.97 3.74
C LEU A 81 1.07 7.23 4.56
N ARG A 82 1.31 8.39 3.96
CA ARG A 82 1.22 9.70 4.59
C ARG A 82 0.63 10.71 3.64
N ALA A 83 -0.25 11.55 4.16
CA ALA A 83 -0.76 12.72 3.45
C ALA A 83 -0.65 13.93 4.39
N TYR A 84 0.24 14.84 4.01
CA TYR A 84 0.70 15.93 4.87
C TYR A 84 0.32 17.29 4.29
N ASP A 85 -0.36 18.11 5.09
CA ASP A 85 -0.66 19.50 4.80
C ASP A 85 0.51 20.37 5.27
N LYS A 86 1.22 20.97 4.31
CA LYS A 86 2.38 21.83 4.55
C LYS A 86 1.98 23.20 5.11
N THR A 87 0.72 23.59 4.98
CA THR A 87 0.24 24.91 5.41
C THR A 87 -0.08 24.95 6.89
N ASN A 88 -0.47 23.81 7.45
CA ASN A 88 -0.87 23.67 8.84
C ASN A 88 0.05 22.75 9.64
N ASP A 89 1.12 22.23 9.02
CA ASP A 89 2.02 21.23 9.63
C ASP A 89 1.25 20.04 10.21
N TYR A 90 0.38 19.43 9.37
CA TYR A 90 -0.61 18.47 9.81
C TYR A 90 -0.73 17.26 8.88
N ASP A 91 -0.67 16.07 9.48
CA ASP A 91 -1.01 14.83 8.78
C ASP A 91 -2.54 14.68 8.77
N PHE A 92 -3.20 14.95 7.62
CA PHE A 92 -4.66 14.86 7.53
C PHE A 92 -5.18 13.44 7.31
N VAL A 93 -4.27 12.47 7.20
CA VAL A 93 -4.54 11.04 7.23
C VAL A 93 -3.70 10.43 8.36
N TYR A 94 -4.29 9.55 9.16
CA TYR A 94 -3.56 8.91 10.24
C TYR A 94 -2.25 8.28 9.75
N TYR A 95 -1.14 8.81 10.21
CA TYR A 95 0.19 8.35 9.87
C TYR A 95 0.74 7.46 10.98
N ASN A 96 0.93 6.18 10.67
CA ASN A 96 1.57 5.25 11.58
C ASN A 96 3.08 5.24 11.31
N HIS A 97 3.87 5.60 12.33
CA HIS A 97 5.33 5.72 12.23
C HIS A 97 6.07 4.37 12.21
N VAL A 98 5.37 3.27 12.21
CA VAL A 98 5.91 1.91 12.19
C VAL A 98 5.10 1.03 11.23
N ILE A 99 5.78 0.19 10.48
CA ILE A 99 5.15 -0.87 9.71
C ILE A 99 5.04 -2.10 10.61
N LYS A 100 3.88 -2.27 11.23
CA LYS A 100 3.58 -3.43 12.10
C LYS A 100 2.32 -4.13 11.61
N PRO A 101 2.49 -5.25 10.88
CA PRO A 101 1.35 -6.00 10.38
C PRO A 101 0.50 -6.63 11.49
N ALA A 102 -0.79 -6.79 11.21
CA ALA A 102 -1.69 -7.67 11.94
C ALA A 102 -2.28 -8.70 10.97
N LEU A 103 -2.71 -9.85 11.46
CA LEU A 103 -3.31 -10.91 10.65
C LEU A 103 -4.81 -10.64 10.46
N VAL A 104 -5.14 -9.67 9.63
CA VAL A 104 -6.51 -9.19 9.37
C VAL A 104 -6.86 -9.27 7.88
N GLY A 105 -5.87 -9.19 7.00
CA GLY A 105 -6.07 -9.22 5.55
C GLY A 105 -6.45 -10.61 5.03
N LEU A 106 -6.87 -10.67 3.77
CA LEU A 106 -7.28 -11.93 3.11
C LEU A 106 -6.16 -12.97 3.08
N THR A 107 -4.92 -12.55 2.89
CA THR A 107 -3.74 -13.44 2.90
C THR A 107 -2.95 -13.39 4.21
N GLY A 108 -3.46 -12.71 5.22
CA GLY A 108 -2.88 -12.54 6.55
C GLY A 108 -2.46 -11.11 6.84
N PRO A 109 -1.31 -10.63 6.37
CA PRO A 109 -0.78 -9.34 6.77
C PRO A 109 -1.63 -8.15 6.30
N TRP A 110 -1.81 -7.22 7.19
CA TRP A 110 -2.46 -5.93 6.97
C TRP A 110 -1.84 -4.90 7.92
N ILE A 111 -1.68 -3.67 7.48
CA ILE A 111 -1.21 -2.57 8.33
C ILE A 111 -2.27 -1.48 8.45
N SER A 112 -2.31 -0.84 9.62
CA SER A 112 -3.12 0.35 9.87
C SER A 112 -2.40 1.62 9.40
N GLY A 113 -3.17 2.68 9.22
CA GLY A 113 -2.69 3.99 8.82
C GLY A 113 -2.64 4.19 7.31
N GLY A 114 -2.65 5.45 6.91
CA GLY A 114 -2.72 5.81 5.52
C GLY A 114 -4.07 5.52 4.87
N ILE A 115 -4.07 5.38 3.55
CA ILE A 115 -5.24 5.04 2.75
C ILE A 115 -4.95 3.74 1.98
N GLU A 116 -5.79 2.74 2.20
CA GLU A 116 -5.78 1.47 1.49
C GLU A 116 -6.82 1.49 0.36
N PHE A 117 -6.45 0.94 -0.79
CA PHE A 117 -7.35 0.84 -1.95
C PHE A 117 -7.75 -0.60 -2.16
N ASN A 118 -9.04 -0.91 -2.10
CA ASN A 118 -9.57 -2.28 -2.10
C ASN A 118 -10.35 -2.60 -3.36
N TRP A 119 -10.00 -3.73 -3.99
CA TRP A 119 -10.72 -4.43 -5.05
C TRP A 119 -10.22 -5.88 -5.15
N PRO A 120 -10.99 -6.86 -5.57
CA PRO A 120 -12.46 -6.87 -5.68
C PRO A 120 -13.17 -6.96 -4.33
N GLN A 121 -12.41 -7.14 -3.25
CA GLN A 121 -12.90 -7.25 -1.86
C GLN A 121 -12.03 -6.41 -0.92
N HIS A 122 -12.56 -6.14 0.27
CA HIS A 122 -11.85 -5.42 1.32
C HIS A 122 -10.60 -6.18 1.80
N HIS A 123 -9.59 -5.45 2.24
CA HIS A 123 -8.26 -5.97 2.60
C HIS A 123 -7.75 -6.99 1.57
N ARG A 124 -7.78 -6.59 0.30
CA ARG A 124 -7.45 -7.46 -0.84
C ARG A 124 -6.14 -8.24 -0.62
N PRO A 125 -5.93 -9.38 -1.30
CA PRO A 125 -4.74 -10.20 -1.13
C PRO A 125 -3.42 -9.44 -1.26
N THR A 126 -3.37 -8.46 -2.16
CA THR A 126 -2.17 -7.65 -2.42
C THR A 126 -2.05 -6.38 -1.56
N THR A 127 -2.87 -6.21 -0.53
CA THR A 127 -2.78 -5.03 0.36
C THR A 127 -1.41 -4.90 1.05
N TYR A 128 -0.70 -6.01 1.21
CA TYR A 128 0.63 -6.09 1.80
C TYR A 128 1.68 -6.67 0.82
N LEU A 129 1.41 -6.61 -0.47
CA LEU A 129 2.31 -7.09 -1.52
C LEU A 129 2.65 -5.94 -2.48
N PRO A 130 3.77 -6.03 -3.21
CA PRO A 130 4.11 -5.05 -4.23
C PRO A 130 3.05 -4.99 -5.33
N VAL A 131 2.80 -3.78 -5.82
CA VAL A 131 1.97 -3.50 -6.98
C VAL A 131 2.77 -2.69 -8.00
N ASP A 132 2.33 -2.70 -9.25
CA ASP A 132 2.92 -1.86 -10.28
C ASP A 132 2.48 -0.41 -10.12
N TYR A 133 3.33 0.52 -10.58
CA TYR A 133 2.99 1.94 -10.61
C TYR A 133 3.56 2.60 -11.86
N ALA A 134 2.96 3.73 -12.22
CA ALA A 134 3.40 4.59 -13.29
C ALA A 134 3.17 6.06 -12.92
N VAL A 135 3.97 6.93 -13.53
CA VAL A 135 3.83 8.38 -13.39
C VAL A 135 3.52 8.97 -14.76
N SER A 136 2.57 9.89 -14.81
CA SER A 136 2.24 10.68 -16.00
C SER A 136 2.35 12.16 -15.69
N GLU A 137 2.96 12.91 -16.61
CA GLU A 137 2.99 14.37 -16.62
C GLU A 137 2.02 14.87 -17.70
N HIS A 138 1.28 15.91 -17.39
CA HIS A 138 0.26 16.46 -18.28
C HIS A 138 0.66 17.86 -18.79
N GLU A 139 0.13 18.25 -19.94
CA GLU A 139 0.42 19.55 -20.56
C GLU A 139 0.02 20.75 -19.68
N ASP A 140 -0.95 20.58 -18.79
CA ASP A 140 -1.40 21.57 -17.82
C ASP A 140 -0.49 21.69 -16.58
N GLY A 141 0.63 20.96 -16.54
CA GLY A 141 1.56 20.95 -15.42
C GLY A 141 1.18 20.00 -14.28
N SER A 142 -0.02 19.43 -14.32
CA SER A 142 -0.43 18.44 -13.33
C SER A 142 0.33 17.12 -13.50
N LYS A 143 0.46 16.37 -12.43
CA LYS A 143 1.10 15.03 -12.44
C LYS A 143 0.19 14.00 -11.79
N THR A 144 0.24 12.79 -12.33
CA THR A 144 -0.55 11.67 -11.83
C THR A 144 0.38 10.50 -11.49
N VAL A 145 0.22 9.97 -10.30
CA VAL A 145 0.78 8.66 -9.92
C VAL A 145 -0.35 7.64 -9.97
N MET A 146 -0.13 6.54 -10.68
CA MET A 146 -1.08 5.44 -10.80
C MET A 146 -0.48 4.21 -10.16
N VAL A 147 -1.25 3.50 -9.35
CA VAL A 147 -0.91 2.17 -8.86
C VAL A 147 -1.92 1.18 -9.38
N ASN A 148 -1.49 -0.01 -9.77
CA ASN A 148 -2.38 -1.01 -10.34
C ASN A 148 -1.99 -2.42 -9.94
N ASP A 149 -2.97 -3.28 -9.97
CA ASP A 149 -2.81 -4.70 -9.75
C ASP A 149 -3.91 -5.49 -10.45
N VAL A 150 -3.62 -6.74 -10.76
CA VAL A 150 -4.61 -7.69 -11.27
C VAL A 150 -4.82 -8.77 -10.22
N ASP A 151 -6.01 -8.81 -9.64
CA ASP A 151 -6.36 -9.85 -8.70
C ASP A 151 -6.36 -11.21 -9.40
N GLN A 152 -5.59 -12.16 -8.86
CA GLN A 152 -5.43 -13.48 -9.46
C GLN A 152 -6.62 -14.41 -9.18
N MET A 153 -7.43 -14.13 -8.16
CA MET A 153 -8.59 -14.96 -7.83
C MET A 153 -9.71 -14.82 -8.87
N TYR A 154 -9.94 -13.59 -9.34
CA TYR A 154 -11.06 -13.28 -10.25
C TYR A 154 -10.60 -12.64 -11.57
N GLY A 155 -9.30 -12.35 -11.72
CA GLY A 155 -8.78 -11.64 -12.88
C GLY A 155 -9.23 -10.16 -12.96
N THR A 156 -9.63 -9.59 -11.83
CA THR A 156 -10.13 -8.21 -11.78
C THR A 156 -8.95 -7.23 -11.70
N LYS A 157 -8.87 -6.35 -12.68
CA LYS A 157 -7.90 -5.26 -12.69
C LYS A 157 -8.42 -4.08 -11.89
N GLY A 158 -7.60 -3.59 -10.95
CA GLY A 158 -7.83 -2.37 -10.21
C GLY A 158 -6.75 -1.32 -10.48
N ILE A 159 -7.14 -0.07 -10.56
CA ILE A 159 -6.22 1.08 -10.68
C ILE A 159 -6.68 2.15 -9.70
N ALA A 160 -5.74 2.64 -8.88
CA ALA A 160 -5.93 3.87 -8.13
C ALA A 160 -5.02 4.94 -8.71
N SER A 161 -5.55 6.14 -8.91
CA SER A 161 -4.82 7.26 -9.51
C SER A 161 -4.87 8.46 -8.58
N PHE A 162 -3.72 9.08 -8.38
CA PHE A 162 -3.54 10.27 -7.54
C PHE A 162 -3.04 11.39 -8.44
N ARG A 163 -3.85 12.42 -8.66
CA ARG A 163 -3.50 13.57 -9.46
C ARG A 163 -3.35 14.80 -8.57
N SER A 164 -2.27 15.51 -8.78
CA SER A 164 -2.03 16.81 -8.15
C SER A 164 -2.00 17.90 -9.23
N GLU A 165 -2.67 18.98 -8.93
CA GLU A 165 -2.75 20.20 -9.74
C GLU A 165 -2.17 21.39 -8.94
N GLU A 166 -1.91 22.52 -9.61
CA GLU A 166 -1.53 23.78 -8.96
C GLU A 166 -2.72 24.45 -8.26
#